data_10acbe87360917b8117e9850fed16f56
#
_entry.id   10acbe87360917b8117e9850fed16f56
#
_cell.length_a   1.000
_cell.length_b   1.000
_cell.length_c   1.000
_cell.angle_alpha   90.00
_cell.angle_beta   90.00
_cell.angle_gamma   90.00
#
_symmetry.space_group_name_H-M   'P 1'
#
loop_
_entity.id
_entity.type
_entity.pdbx_description
1 polymer ?
#
loop_
_entity_poly.entity_id
_entity_poly.type
_entity_poly.pdbx_seq_one_letter_code
_entity_poly.pdbx_strand_id
1 'polypeptide(L)'
;IVANSFSSVSLDPALVLWSVDKGARRYPYFEAADHYAVHVLAAEQQDLTTLAARDAHVLDQHPHDANADGVTLIDHCLARFECRRVAAHAAGDHMIIVGQGQRTQMRDGQPLTFFAGQFGSLPK
;
A
#
# COMPACT_ATOMS: atom_id res chain seq x y z
N ILE A 1 -5.12 -2.99 3.74
CA ILE A 1 -5.31 -4.03 2.71
C ILE A 1 -3.96 -4.42 2.13
N VAL A 2 -3.78 -5.69 1.83
CA VAL A 2 -2.57 -6.21 1.19
C VAL A 2 -2.84 -6.35 -0.30
N ALA A 3 -1.96 -5.80 -1.12
CA ALA A 3 -2.10 -5.84 -2.57
C ALA A 3 -0.74 -6.06 -3.23
N ASN A 4 -0.73 -6.59 -4.44
CA ASN A 4 0.46 -6.74 -5.25
C ASN A 4 0.33 -6.07 -6.62
N SER A 5 -0.67 -5.23 -6.77
CA SER A 5 -1.00 -4.55 -8.03
C SER A 5 -0.35 -3.16 -8.18
N PHE A 6 0.48 -2.78 -7.23
CA PHE A 6 1.14 -1.48 -7.22
C PHE A 6 2.11 -1.34 -8.40
N SER A 7 2.05 -0.18 -9.07
CA SER A 7 2.94 0.14 -10.18
C SER A 7 3.20 1.64 -10.26
N SER A 8 4.36 2.01 -10.76
CA SER A 8 4.65 3.39 -11.14
C SER A 8 3.90 3.74 -12.43
N VAL A 9 3.53 5.02 -12.57
CA VAL A 9 2.83 5.53 -13.74
C VAL A 9 3.60 6.70 -14.37
N SER A 10 4.00 7.68 -13.57
CA SER A 10 4.60 8.91 -14.06
C SER A 10 5.64 9.42 -13.07
N LEU A 11 6.66 10.11 -13.58
CA LEU A 11 7.69 10.75 -12.73
C LEU A 11 7.39 12.23 -12.50
N ASP A 12 6.79 12.92 -13.46
CA ASP A 12 6.46 14.32 -13.34
C ASP A 12 5.12 14.61 -14.03
N PRO A 13 4.02 14.76 -13.27
CA PRO A 13 3.95 14.58 -11.80
C PRO A 13 4.21 13.14 -11.38
N ALA A 14 4.59 12.94 -10.13
CA ALA A 14 4.83 11.62 -9.57
C ALA A 14 3.50 10.90 -9.34
N LEU A 15 3.19 9.92 -10.17
CA LEU A 15 1.96 9.14 -10.11
C LEU A 15 2.27 7.67 -9.92
N VAL A 16 1.44 7.03 -9.11
CA VAL A 16 1.44 5.58 -8.88
C VAL A 16 0.02 5.05 -9.01
N LEU A 17 -0.12 3.76 -9.26
CA LEU A 17 -1.44 3.13 -9.28
C LEU A 17 -1.43 1.83 -8.49
N TRP A 18 -2.62 1.43 -8.06
CA TRP A 18 -2.90 0.11 -7.54
C TRP A 18 -4.36 -0.24 -7.82
N SER A 19 -4.71 -1.51 -7.70
CA SER A 19 -6.06 -1.98 -8.00
C SER A 19 -6.66 -2.62 -6.76
N VAL A 20 -7.92 -2.29 -6.47
CA VAL A 20 -8.66 -2.85 -5.35
C VAL A 20 -9.88 -3.61 -5.89
N ASP A 21 -10.10 -4.80 -5.37
CA ASP A 21 -11.27 -5.61 -5.68
C ASP A 21 -12.53 -4.90 -5.14
N LYS A 22 -13.51 -4.67 -6.00
CA LYS A 22 -14.78 -4.05 -5.61
C LYS A 22 -15.55 -4.87 -4.59
N GLY A 23 -15.29 -6.18 -4.52
CA GLY A 23 -15.86 -7.08 -3.53
C GLY A 23 -15.09 -7.14 -2.22
N ALA A 24 -13.95 -6.46 -2.12
CA ALA A 24 -13.16 -6.43 -0.89
C ALA A 24 -13.92 -5.74 0.23
N ARG A 25 -13.83 -6.28 1.44
CA ARG A 25 -14.53 -5.74 2.62
C ARG A 25 -14.17 -4.27 2.89
N ARG A 26 -12.95 -3.87 2.56
CA ARG A 26 -12.44 -2.51 2.82
C ARG A 26 -12.57 -1.57 1.62
N TYR A 27 -13.13 -2.06 0.51
CA TYR A 27 -13.26 -1.24 -0.70
C TYR A 27 -13.95 0.11 -0.45
N PRO A 28 -15.06 0.20 0.32
CA PRO A 28 -15.73 1.48 0.53
C PRO A 28 -14.83 2.54 1.17
N TYR A 29 -13.90 2.14 2.02
CA TYR A 29 -12.97 3.07 2.65
C TYR A 29 -12.00 3.65 1.63
N PHE A 30 -11.49 2.84 0.72
CA PHE A 30 -10.56 3.30 -0.31
C PHE A 30 -11.26 4.10 -1.39
N GLU A 31 -12.50 3.77 -1.72
CA GLU A 31 -13.30 4.54 -2.66
C GLU A 31 -13.54 5.96 -2.14
N ALA A 32 -13.75 6.12 -0.84
CA ALA A 32 -14.04 7.41 -0.23
C ALA A 32 -12.79 8.20 0.15
N ALA A 33 -11.62 7.57 0.27
CA ALA A 33 -10.42 8.20 0.78
C ALA A 33 -9.78 9.13 -0.25
N ASP A 34 -9.48 10.36 0.15
CA ASP A 34 -8.72 11.32 -0.65
C ASP A 34 -7.21 11.12 -0.50
N HIS A 35 -6.78 10.60 0.64
CA HIS A 35 -5.38 10.38 0.97
C HIS A 35 -5.16 8.96 1.46
N TYR A 36 -4.03 8.39 1.10
CA TYR A 36 -3.64 7.05 1.53
C TYR A 36 -2.12 6.90 1.47
N ALA A 37 -1.61 5.83 2.04
CA ALA A 37 -0.21 5.50 1.94
C ALA A 37 -0.03 4.09 1.38
N VAL A 38 0.96 3.95 0.51
CA VAL A 38 1.41 2.64 0.02
C VAL A 38 2.70 2.29 0.74
N HIS A 39 2.72 1.12 1.34
CA HIS A 39 3.88 0.60 2.08
C HIS A 39 4.45 -0.60 1.34
N VAL A 40 5.68 -0.50 0.91
CA VAL A 40 6.42 -1.64 0.36
C VAL A 40 7.07 -2.34 1.55
N LEU A 41 6.60 -3.55 1.84
CA LEU A 41 7.05 -4.27 3.03
C LEU A 41 8.45 -4.84 2.86
N ALA A 42 9.22 -4.80 3.94
CA ALA A 42 10.47 -5.51 4.04
C ALA A 42 10.23 -7.00 4.29
N ALA A 43 11.19 -7.85 3.94
CA ALA A 43 11.06 -9.29 4.07
C ALA A 43 10.73 -9.73 5.50
N GLU A 44 11.26 -9.02 6.50
CA GLU A 44 11.01 -9.31 7.92
C GLU A 44 9.62 -8.89 8.41
N GLN A 45 8.81 -8.24 7.57
CA GLN A 45 7.47 -7.76 7.91
C GLN A 45 6.34 -8.68 7.39
N GLN A 46 6.66 -9.92 7.03
CA GLN A 46 5.65 -10.83 6.47
C GLN A 46 4.45 -11.03 7.38
N ASP A 47 4.62 -11.00 8.69
CA ASP A 47 3.53 -11.14 9.65
C ASP A 47 2.48 -10.05 9.52
N LEU A 48 2.84 -8.85 9.07
CA LEU A 48 1.88 -7.77 8.85
C LEU A 48 0.85 -8.12 7.79
N THR A 49 1.18 -8.94 6.81
CA THR A 49 0.24 -9.35 5.77
C THR A 49 -0.93 -10.15 6.35
N THR A 50 -0.63 -11.07 7.26
CA THR A 50 -1.65 -11.87 7.92
C THR A 50 -2.51 -11.02 8.85
N LEU A 51 -1.89 -10.14 9.63
CA LEU A 51 -2.60 -9.28 10.57
C LEU A 51 -3.50 -8.28 9.84
N ALA A 52 -3.00 -7.65 8.78
CA ALA A 52 -3.78 -6.69 8.00
C ALA A 52 -4.99 -7.34 7.31
N ALA A 53 -4.88 -8.62 6.92
CA ALA A 53 -5.98 -9.35 6.30
C ALA A 53 -7.11 -9.65 7.30
N ARG A 54 -6.79 -9.78 8.60
CA ARG A 54 -7.78 -10.10 9.63
C ARG A 54 -8.57 -8.89 10.09
N ASP A 55 -7.88 -7.80 10.39
CA ASP A 55 -8.49 -6.62 10.99
C ASP A 55 -7.73 -5.36 10.60
N ALA A 56 -8.45 -4.34 10.14
CA ALA A 56 -7.86 -3.05 9.79
C ALA A 56 -7.21 -2.37 11.00
N HIS A 57 -7.74 -2.61 12.20
CA HIS A 57 -7.26 -1.94 13.43
C HIS A 57 -6.10 -2.67 14.09
N VAL A 58 -5.76 -3.87 13.65
CA VAL A 58 -4.66 -4.64 14.23
C VAL A 58 -3.31 -3.94 14.03
N LEU A 59 -3.19 -3.11 12.99
CA LEU A 59 -1.99 -2.33 12.72
C LEU A 59 -1.74 -1.26 13.79
N ASP A 60 -2.75 -0.89 14.57
CA ASP A 60 -2.59 0.06 15.68
C ASP A 60 -1.64 -0.47 16.77
N GLN A 61 -1.40 -1.76 16.80
CA GLN A 61 -0.50 -2.40 17.76
C GLN A 61 0.94 -2.48 17.25
N HIS A 62 1.19 -2.10 16.01
CA HIS A 62 2.53 -2.07 15.43
C HIS A 62 3.13 -0.67 15.50
N PRO A 63 4.45 -0.55 15.46
CA PRO A 63 5.07 0.77 15.35
C PRO A 63 4.53 1.51 14.14
N HIS A 64 3.85 2.60 14.40
CA HIS A 64 3.24 3.43 13.36
C HIS A 64 3.17 4.88 13.81
N ASP A 65 2.90 5.73 12.86
CA ASP A 65 2.67 7.15 13.06
C ASP A 65 1.44 7.56 12.23
N ALA A 66 1.12 8.83 12.21
CA ALA A 66 0.09 9.38 11.35
C ALA A 66 0.61 10.69 10.75
N ASN A 67 0.26 10.94 9.48
CA ASN A 67 0.62 12.20 8.85
C ASN A 67 -0.46 13.28 9.12
N ALA A 68 -0.25 14.47 8.57
CA ALA A 68 -1.17 15.60 8.76
C ALA A 68 -2.58 15.32 8.20
N ASP A 69 -2.71 14.39 7.27
CA ASP A 69 -4.00 14.01 6.67
C ASP A 69 -4.68 12.87 7.42
N GLY A 70 -4.11 12.42 8.54
CA GLY A 70 -4.66 11.33 9.34
C GLY A 70 -4.39 9.94 8.79
N VAL A 71 -3.49 9.82 7.82
CA VAL A 71 -3.14 8.53 7.22
C VAL A 71 -2.13 7.80 8.09
N THR A 72 -2.39 6.52 8.37
CA THR A 72 -1.48 5.68 9.14
C THR A 72 -0.20 5.41 8.37
N LEU A 73 0.94 5.64 9.01
CA LEU A 73 2.27 5.40 8.46
C LEU A 73 2.92 4.29 9.26
N ILE A 74 3.18 3.16 8.61
CA ILE A 74 3.80 2.00 9.25
C ILE A 74 5.31 2.17 9.24
N ASP A 75 5.95 1.95 10.40
CA ASP A 75 7.40 2.05 10.54
C ASP A 75 8.12 0.83 9.96
N HIS A 76 9.38 1.00 9.66
CA HIS A 76 10.31 -0.06 9.22
C HIS A 76 10.02 -0.64 7.83
N CYS A 77 9.11 -0.06 7.08
CA CYS A 77 8.87 -0.45 5.69
C CYS A 77 10.09 -0.13 4.81
N LEU A 78 10.24 -0.88 3.74
CA LEU A 78 11.31 -0.65 2.78
C LEU A 78 11.10 0.65 2.02
N ALA A 79 9.85 0.92 1.65
CA ALA A 79 9.47 2.19 1.02
C ALA A 79 8.05 2.56 1.44
N ARG A 80 7.79 3.86 1.45
CA ARG A 80 6.48 4.41 1.78
C ARG A 80 6.18 5.59 0.88
N PHE A 81 5.00 5.56 0.27
CA PHE A 81 4.51 6.64 -0.59
C PHE A 81 3.25 7.21 0.04
N GLU A 82 3.31 8.47 0.46
CA GLU A 82 2.13 9.19 0.94
C GLU A 82 1.47 9.85 -0.26
N CYS A 83 0.23 9.50 -0.56
CA CYS A 83 -0.43 9.82 -1.81
C CYS A 83 -1.74 10.57 -1.59
N ARG A 84 -2.06 11.43 -2.57
CA ARG A 84 -3.38 12.00 -2.75
C ARG A 84 -4.03 11.34 -3.97
N ARG A 85 -5.25 10.84 -3.83
CA ARG A 85 -5.97 10.24 -4.94
C ARG A 85 -6.29 11.32 -5.99
N VAL A 86 -5.94 11.06 -7.26
CA VAL A 86 -6.22 11.98 -8.35
C VAL A 86 -7.17 11.40 -9.39
N ALA A 87 -7.32 10.08 -9.46
CA ALA A 87 -8.25 9.43 -10.38
C ALA A 87 -8.62 8.04 -9.88
N ALA A 88 -9.76 7.54 -10.33
CA ALA A 88 -10.19 6.17 -10.11
C ALA A 88 -10.91 5.68 -11.36
N HIS A 89 -10.57 4.48 -11.82
CA HIS A 89 -11.10 3.91 -13.06
C HIS A 89 -11.64 2.52 -12.80
N ALA A 90 -12.92 2.31 -13.12
CA ALA A 90 -13.52 0.98 -13.04
C ALA A 90 -12.90 0.07 -14.11
N ALA A 91 -12.48 -1.11 -13.69
CA ALA A 91 -11.85 -2.10 -14.57
C ALA A 91 -12.33 -3.49 -14.16
N GLY A 92 -13.48 -3.92 -14.72
CA GLY A 92 -14.08 -5.22 -14.39
C GLY A 92 -14.49 -5.30 -12.93
N ASP A 93 -14.00 -6.31 -12.22
CA ASP A 93 -14.29 -6.52 -10.79
C ASP A 93 -13.34 -5.72 -9.88
N HIS A 94 -12.49 -4.89 -10.45
CA HIS A 94 -11.53 -4.05 -9.72
C HIS A 94 -11.74 -2.56 -10.01
N MET A 95 -11.21 -1.73 -9.13
CA MET A 95 -11.07 -0.29 -9.32
C MET A 95 -9.59 0.04 -9.34
N ILE A 96 -9.14 0.72 -10.40
CA ILE A 96 -7.76 1.21 -10.48
C ILE A 96 -7.72 2.60 -9.85
N ILE A 97 -6.91 2.75 -8.81
CA ILE A 97 -6.75 4.02 -8.11
C ILE A 97 -5.40 4.62 -8.47
N VAL A 98 -5.43 5.84 -8.97
CA VAL A 98 -4.22 6.60 -9.30
C VAL A 98 -4.00 7.64 -8.21
N GLY A 99 -2.81 7.65 -7.65
CA GLY A 99 -2.42 8.60 -6.63
C GLY A 99 -1.21 9.41 -7.02
N GLN A 100 -1.20 10.68 -6.60
CA GLN A 100 -0.03 11.54 -6.72
C GLN A 100 0.79 11.44 -5.45
N GLY A 101 2.05 11.05 -5.59
CA GLY A 101 2.99 10.98 -4.48
C GLY A 101 3.32 12.37 -3.98
N GLN A 102 3.10 12.59 -2.68
CA GLN A 102 3.39 13.86 -2.01
C GLN A 102 4.67 13.78 -1.19
N ARG A 103 4.90 12.64 -0.56
CA ARG A 103 6.11 12.35 0.21
C ARG A 103 6.48 10.89 0.02
N THR A 104 7.79 10.64 -0.06
CA THR A 104 8.35 9.29 -0.23
C THR A 104 9.48 9.09 0.76
N GLN A 105 9.52 7.91 1.37
CA GLN A 105 10.61 7.51 2.25
C GLN A 105 11.06 6.10 1.86
N MET A 106 12.38 5.88 1.83
CA MET A 106 12.97 4.60 1.46
C MET A 106 14.16 4.29 2.34
N ARG A 107 14.45 3.00 2.50
CA ARG A 107 15.68 2.51 3.13
C ARG A 107 16.18 1.29 2.38
N ASP A 108 17.45 0.94 2.61
CA ASP A 108 18.02 -0.29 2.08
C ASP A 108 17.47 -1.50 2.84
N GLY A 109 17.36 -2.63 2.14
CA GLY A 109 16.89 -3.87 2.72
C GLY A 109 16.38 -4.83 1.64
N GLN A 110 15.87 -5.96 2.08
CA GLN A 110 15.28 -6.96 1.19
C GLN A 110 13.76 -6.78 1.15
N PRO A 111 13.15 -6.67 -0.04
CA PRO A 111 11.71 -6.55 -0.14
C PRO A 111 11.03 -7.89 0.15
N LEU A 112 9.82 -7.81 0.72
CA LEU A 112 8.92 -8.93 0.76
C LEU A 112 8.36 -9.15 -0.64
N THR A 113 8.52 -10.35 -1.19
CA THR A 113 8.02 -10.69 -2.53
C THR A 113 6.82 -11.61 -2.42
N PHE A 114 5.96 -11.58 -3.46
CA PHE A 114 4.84 -12.49 -3.59
C PHE A 114 4.85 -13.02 -5.01
N PHE A 115 5.04 -14.35 -5.13
CA PHE A 115 5.11 -15.01 -6.43
C PHE A 115 4.49 -16.39 -6.35
N ALA A 116 3.65 -16.71 -7.31
CA ALA A 116 2.97 -18.01 -7.41
C ALA A 116 2.25 -18.40 -6.10
N GLY A 117 1.61 -17.41 -5.45
CA GLY A 117 0.86 -17.64 -4.22
C GLY A 117 1.72 -17.73 -2.95
N GLN A 118 3.01 -17.44 -3.03
CA GLN A 118 3.91 -17.57 -1.89
C GLN A 118 4.70 -16.29 -1.62
N PHE A 119 4.87 -15.98 -0.33
CA PHE A 119 5.76 -14.91 0.10
C PHE A 119 7.21 -15.39 0.13
N GLY A 120 8.12 -14.48 -0.13
CA GLY A 120 9.54 -14.75 -0.11
C GLY A 120 10.37 -13.48 -0.11
N SER A 121 11.64 -13.61 -0.49
CA SER A 121 12.57 -12.48 -0.64
C SER A 121 13.44 -12.71 -1.87
N LEU A 122 14.09 -11.64 -2.32
CA LEU A 122 15.01 -11.74 -3.44
C LEU A 122 16.31 -12.43 -2.99
N PRO A 123 16.98 -13.19 -3.89
CA PRO A 123 18.30 -13.72 -3.58
C PRO A 123 19.30 -12.57 -3.41
N LYS A 124 20.25 -12.79 -2.52
CA LYS A 124 21.35 -11.82 -2.30
C LYS A 124 22.40 -11.92 -3.39
#